data_8041212a9f3874b2f6b4f122d31836da
#
_entry.id   8041212a9f3874b2f6b4f122d31836da
#
_cell.length_a   1.000
_cell.length_b   1.000
_cell.length_c   1.000
_cell.angle_alpha   90.00
_cell.angle_beta   90.00
_cell.angle_gamma   90.00
#
_symmetry.space_group_name_H-M   'P 1'
#
loop_
_entity.id
_entity.type
_entity.pdbx_description
1 polymer ?
#
loop_
_entity_poly.entity_id
_entity_poly.type
_entity_poly.pdbx_seq_one_letter_code
_entity_poly.pdbx_strand_id
1 'polypeptide(L)'
;MSFALAYMQFLLYLCAQIRTNSMEYEIISERQEKVLRYLEDHHIPFTTYNHPEGKTIEEAKRWWHDDGSVHCKNIFMRNHKGDQHYLICFPCDEDLAIHDIEHWLKEILVSQGKKAPGKLSFASPERMMRYLGLEPGSVSPFGLINDTDHHVILFLDNRLKDAPSLSFHPNDCRGTVVISQDAFQQYLSSVGNPVEYLHI
;
A
#
# COMPACT_ATOMS: atom_id res chain seq x y z
N MET A 1 -38.71 -14.29 -31.13
CA MET A 1 -37.49 -14.31 -30.28
C MET A 1 -37.88 -13.65 -28.96
N SER A 2 -37.73 -14.39 -27.86
CA SER A 2 -38.22 -13.95 -26.52
C SER A 2 -37.35 -12.81 -25.98
N PHE A 3 -37.98 -11.79 -25.40
CA PHE A 3 -37.34 -10.68 -24.70
C PHE A 3 -36.29 -11.16 -23.65
N ALA A 4 -36.52 -12.32 -23.04
CA ALA A 4 -35.62 -12.96 -22.10
C ALA A 4 -34.27 -13.37 -22.73
N LEU A 5 -34.29 -13.83 -24.00
CA LEU A 5 -33.06 -14.24 -24.69
C LEU A 5 -32.21 -13.05 -25.09
N ALA A 6 -32.84 -11.95 -25.52
CA ALA A 6 -32.14 -10.69 -25.83
C ALA A 6 -31.55 -10.03 -24.57
N TYR A 7 -32.27 -10.07 -23.43
CA TYR A 7 -31.81 -9.56 -22.16
C TYR A 7 -30.62 -10.37 -21.59
N MET A 8 -30.69 -11.71 -21.75
CA MET A 8 -29.60 -12.59 -21.32
C MET A 8 -28.33 -12.40 -22.19
N GLN A 9 -28.50 -12.20 -23.49
CA GLN A 9 -27.41 -11.87 -24.42
C GLN A 9 -26.80 -10.49 -24.10
N PHE A 10 -27.62 -9.50 -23.73
CA PHE A 10 -27.17 -8.19 -23.32
C PHE A 10 -26.40 -8.23 -21.98
N LEU A 11 -26.86 -9.02 -21.00
CA LEU A 11 -26.15 -9.26 -19.75
C LEU A 11 -24.82 -10.00 -19.97
N LEU A 12 -24.82 -11.01 -20.85
CA LEU A 12 -23.57 -11.72 -21.22
C LEU A 12 -22.60 -10.80 -21.97
N TYR A 13 -23.10 -9.91 -22.83
CA TYR A 13 -22.30 -8.88 -23.49
C TYR A 13 -21.74 -7.85 -22.50
N LEU A 14 -22.54 -7.36 -21.53
CA LEU A 14 -22.10 -6.50 -20.44
C LEU A 14 -21.08 -7.20 -19.55
N CYS A 15 -21.31 -8.46 -19.16
CA CYS A 15 -20.34 -9.24 -18.40
C CYS A 15 -19.05 -9.50 -19.19
N ALA A 16 -19.11 -9.68 -20.50
CA ALA A 16 -17.94 -9.80 -21.36
C ALA A 16 -17.20 -8.46 -21.47
N GLN A 17 -17.91 -7.33 -21.60
CA GLN A 17 -17.32 -5.99 -21.61
C GLN A 17 -16.68 -5.62 -20.26
N ILE A 18 -17.27 -6.06 -19.13
CA ILE A 18 -16.68 -5.88 -17.79
C ILE A 18 -15.41 -6.74 -17.65
N ARG A 19 -15.36 -7.93 -18.29
CA ARG A 19 -14.16 -8.78 -18.35
C ARG A 19 -13.07 -8.26 -19.30
N THR A 20 -13.42 -7.47 -20.32
CA THR A 20 -12.45 -6.92 -21.29
C THR A 20 -11.81 -5.60 -20.83
N ASN A 21 -12.16 -5.07 -19.65
CA ASN A 21 -11.45 -3.98 -19.03
C ASN A 21 -10.37 -4.47 -18.02
N SER A 22 -9.90 -5.71 -18.12
CA SER A 22 -8.64 -6.11 -17.54
C SER A 22 -7.55 -5.33 -18.29
N MET A 23 -6.99 -4.30 -17.65
CA MET A 23 -5.82 -3.65 -18.21
C MET A 23 -4.76 -4.73 -18.40
N GLU A 24 -4.31 -4.93 -19.65
CA GLU A 24 -3.19 -5.83 -19.95
C GLU A 24 -1.94 -5.22 -19.34
N TYR A 25 -1.59 -5.66 -18.14
CA TYR A 25 -0.30 -5.39 -17.51
C TYR A 25 0.52 -6.68 -17.44
N GLU A 26 1.81 -6.56 -17.65
CA GLU A 26 2.73 -7.67 -17.54
C GLU A 26 3.02 -7.94 -16.04
N ILE A 27 2.85 -9.18 -15.61
CA ILE A 27 3.24 -9.63 -14.27
C ILE A 27 4.74 -9.92 -14.24
N ILE A 28 5.46 -9.27 -13.34
CA ILE A 28 6.92 -9.40 -13.21
C ILE A 28 7.36 -10.23 -12.00
N SER A 29 6.46 -10.50 -11.06
CA SER A 29 6.73 -11.35 -9.91
C SER A 29 5.44 -11.83 -9.25
N GLU A 30 5.53 -12.94 -8.50
CA GLU A 30 4.41 -13.48 -7.71
C GLU A 30 3.91 -12.48 -6.65
N ARG A 31 4.80 -11.66 -6.08
CA ARG A 31 4.44 -10.64 -5.09
C ARG A 31 3.60 -9.54 -5.71
N GLN A 32 3.99 -9.06 -6.89
CA GLN A 32 3.19 -8.11 -7.66
C GLN A 32 1.85 -8.71 -8.04
N GLU A 33 1.84 -9.91 -8.61
CA GLU A 33 0.61 -10.60 -9.03
C GLU A 33 -0.38 -10.71 -7.87
N LYS A 34 0.09 -11.07 -6.68
CA LYS A 34 -0.74 -11.18 -5.49
C LYS A 34 -1.42 -9.87 -5.14
N VAL A 35 -0.72 -8.73 -5.23
CA VAL A 35 -1.30 -7.41 -4.98
C VAL A 35 -2.34 -7.06 -6.03
N LEU A 36 -1.99 -7.18 -7.31
CA LEU A 36 -2.88 -6.77 -8.39
C LEU A 36 -4.16 -7.61 -8.39
N ARG A 37 -4.05 -8.93 -8.20
CA ARG A 37 -5.21 -9.82 -8.04
C ARG A 37 -6.05 -9.47 -6.80
N TYR A 38 -5.41 -9.15 -5.68
CA TYR A 38 -6.14 -8.73 -4.48
C TYR A 38 -6.99 -7.47 -4.76
N LEU A 39 -6.44 -6.47 -5.44
CA LEU A 39 -7.16 -5.26 -5.80
C LEU A 39 -8.32 -5.56 -6.76
N GLU A 40 -8.11 -6.42 -7.77
CA GLU A 40 -9.14 -6.86 -8.71
C GLU A 40 -10.28 -7.62 -8.01
N ASP A 41 -9.96 -8.60 -7.17
CA ASP A 41 -10.92 -9.44 -6.46
C ASP A 41 -11.80 -8.62 -5.49
N HIS A 42 -11.27 -7.51 -4.96
CA HIS A 42 -12.00 -6.57 -4.10
C HIS A 42 -12.63 -5.41 -4.88
N HIS A 43 -12.57 -5.43 -6.22
CA HIS A 43 -13.09 -4.38 -7.09
C HIS A 43 -12.54 -2.98 -6.78
N ILE A 44 -11.28 -2.90 -6.36
CA ILE A 44 -10.58 -1.66 -6.04
C ILE A 44 -9.91 -1.14 -7.31
N PRO A 45 -10.30 0.02 -7.84
CA PRO A 45 -9.72 0.53 -9.09
C PRO A 45 -8.29 1.03 -8.87
N PHE A 46 -7.41 0.71 -9.82
CA PHE A 46 -6.01 1.13 -9.85
C PHE A 46 -5.50 1.24 -11.28
N THR A 47 -4.36 1.90 -11.46
CA THR A 47 -3.52 1.77 -12.65
C THR A 47 -2.16 1.25 -12.23
N THR A 48 -1.45 0.58 -13.12
CA THR A 48 -0.11 0.07 -12.82
C THR A 48 0.80 0.16 -14.04
N TYR A 49 2.09 0.30 -13.79
CA TYR A 49 3.14 0.22 -14.80
C TYR A 49 4.41 -0.40 -14.23
N ASN A 50 5.14 -1.09 -15.08
CA ASN A 50 6.43 -1.70 -14.75
C ASN A 50 7.57 -0.80 -15.18
N HIS A 51 8.69 -0.89 -14.46
CA HIS A 51 9.90 -0.13 -14.72
C HIS A 51 11.13 -0.92 -14.24
N PRO A 52 12.35 -0.55 -14.64
CA PRO A 52 13.56 -1.11 -14.07
C PRO A 52 13.62 -0.97 -12.55
N GLU A 53 14.40 -1.81 -11.88
CA GLU A 53 14.52 -1.83 -10.44
C GLU A 53 14.89 -0.44 -9.88
N GLY A 54 14.13 0.01 -8.87
CA GLY A 54 14.39 1.25 -8.15
C GLY A 54 14.29 0.99 -6.65
N LYS A 55 15.41 0.63 -6.01
CA LYS A 55 15.46 0.35 -4.56
C LYS A 55 15.56 1.60 -3.70
N THR A 56 16.03 2.69 -4.27
CA THR A 56 16.10 4.00 -3.63
C THR A 56 15.13 4.98 -4.29
N ILE A 57 14.80 6.06 -3.59
CA ILE A 57 13.92 7.09 -4.14
C ILE A 57 14.58 7.76 -5.36
N GLU A 58 15.88 8.00 -5.33
CA GLU A 58 16.64 8.60 -6.42
C GLU A 58 16.62 7.75 -7.69
N GLU A 59 16.67 6.43 -7.53
CA GLU A 59 16.51 5.48 -8.63
C GLU A 59 15.07 5.46 -9.14
N ALA A 60 14.10 5.34 -8.24
CA ALA A 60 12.68 5.27 -8.57
C ALA A 60 12.18 6.53 -9.30
N LYS A 61 12.63 7.73 -8.89
CA LYS A 61 12.28 9.02 -9.53
C LYS A 61 12.54 9.05 -11.04
N ARG A 62 13.46 8.27 -11.55
CA ARG A 62 13.76 8.21 -13.00
C ARG A 62 12.65 7.57 -13.82
N TRP A 63 11.78 6.81 -13.16
CA TRP A 63 10.75 5.99 -13.77
C TRP A 63 9.34 6.44 -13.44
N TRP A 64 9.20 7.42 -12.54
CA TRP A 64 7.89 7.92 -12.17
C TRP A 64 7.22 8.66 -13.32
N HIS A 65 5.92 8.44 -13.46
CA HIS A 65 5.12 9.18 -14.40
C HIS A 65 4.62 10.47 -13.74
N ASP A 66 4.51 11.54 -14.54
CA ASP A 66 3.89 12.80 -14.11
C ASP A 66 2.35 12.67 -14.25
N ASP A 67 1.76 11.86 -13.38
CA ASP A 67 0.34 11.52 -13.36
C ASP A 67 -0.43 12.25 -12.24
N GLY A 68 0.24 13.15 -11.53
CA GLY A 68 -0.33 13.92 -10.42
C GLY A 68 -0.49 13.11 -9.11
N SER A 69 -0.02 11.86 -9.06
CA SER A 69 -0.04 11.08 -7.82
C SER A 69 1.06 11.51 -6.85
N VAL A 70 0.78 11.40 -5.56
CA VAL A 70 1.79 11.57 -4.51
C VAL A 70 2.58 10.28 -4.36
N HIS A 71 3.86 10.31 -4.72
CA HIS A 71 4.77 9.20 -4.50
C HIS A 71 5.13 9.08 -3.03
N CYS A 72 5.00 7.89 -2.48
CA CYS A 72 5.15 7.65 -1.05
C CYS A 72 6.45 6.91 -0.72
N LYS A 73 7.07 7.32 0.39
CA LYS A 73 8.13 6.60 1.08
C LYS A 73 7.52 5.75 2.18
N ASN A 74 7.96 4.50 2.27
CA ASN A 74 7.42 3.54 3.22
C ASN A 74 8.55 2.97 4.06
N ILE A 75 8.40 2.99 5.38
CA ILE A 75 9.36 2.42 6.32
C ILE A 75 8.68 1.43 7.25
N PHE A 76 9.35 0.32 7.50
CA PHE A 76 8.85 -0.71 8.41
C PHE A 76 9.70 -0.78 9.66
N MET A 77 9.08 -0.51 10.79
CA MET A 77 9.76 -0.36 12.08
C MET A 77 9.18 -1.32 13.12
N ARG A 78 9.95 -1.50 14.20
CA ARG A 78 9.52 -2.23 15.39
C ARG A 78 9.74 -1.40 16.63
N ASN A 79 8.97 -1.68 17.69
CA ASN A 79 9.22 -1.12 19.02
C ASN A 79 10.50 -1.72 19.66
N HIS A 80 10.91 -1.17 20.82
CA HIS A 80 12.11 -1.62 21.53
C HIS A 80 12.09 -3.13 21.87
N LYS A 81 10.94 -3.67 22.27
CA LYS A 81 10.80 -5.10 22.60
C LYS A 81 10.75 -6.01 21.38
N GLY A 82 10.42 -5.47 20.21
CA GLY A 82 10.23 -6.24 18.97
C GLY A 82 8.94 -7.08 18.93
N ASP A 83 7.97 -6.75 19.76
CA ASP A 83 6.66 -7.40 19.85
C ASP A 83 5.54 -6.60 19.18
N GLN A 84 5.82 -5.39 18.68
CA GLN A 84 4.90 -4.59 17.88
C GLN A 84 5.62 -4.00 16.67
N HIS A 85 4.94 -3.95 15.53
CA HIS A 85 5.47 -3.45 14.27
C HIS A 85 4.60 -2.33 13.71
N TYR A 86 5.26 -1.42 13.03
CA TYR A 86 4.68 -0.20 12.47
C TYR A 86 5.11 -0.05 11.03
N LEU A 87 4.15 0.14 10.15
CA LEU A 87 4.39 0.54 8.77
C LEU A 87 4.04 2.03 8.66
N ILE A 88 4.97 2.86 8.23
CA ILE A 88 4.81 4.31 8.19
C ILE A 88 4.96 4.76 6.75
N CYS A 89 3.94 5.45 6.22
CA CYS A 89 3.90 5.95 4.86
C CYS A 89 3.76 7.48 4.87
N PHE A 90 4.58 8.15 4.07
CA PHE A 90 4.63 9.61 3.97
C PHE A 90 5.10 10.03 2.57
N PRO A 91 4.89 11.30 2.15
CA PRO A 91 5.37 11.79 0.87
C PRO A 91 6.88 11.60 0.71
N CYS A 92 7.33 11.20 -0.46
CA CYS A 92 8.72 10.82 -0.71
C CYS A 92 9.73 11.98 -0.68
N ASP A 93 9.26 13.21 -0.76
CA ASP A 93 10.04 14.45 -0.69
C ASP A 93 10.37 14.88 0.75
N GLU A 94 9.84 14.17 1.74
CA GLU A 94 10.08 14.43 3.14
C GLU A 94 11.20 13.57 3.71
N ASP A 95 12.07 14.18 4.50
CA ASP A 95 13.07 13.51 5.32
C ASP A 95 12.62 13.52 6.78
N LEU A 96 12.18 12.35 7.25
CA LEU A 96 11.75 12.18 8.63
C LEU A 96 12.88 11.62 9.49
N ALA A 97 13.21 12.31 10.58
CA ALA A 97 14.09 11.77 11.59
C ALA A 97 13.37 10.69 12.42
N ILE A 98 14.05 9.58 12.73
CA ILE A 98 13.47 8.49 13.54
C ILE A 98 12.98 9.02 14.90
N HIS A 99 13.67 9.99 15.49
CA HIS A 99 13.28 10.60 16.75
C HIS A 99 11.92 11.29 16.68
N ASP A 100 11.61 11.97 15.58
CA ASP A 100 10.34 12.65 15.40
C ASP A 100 9.20 11.61 15.23
N ILE A 101 9.46 10.55 14.48
CA ILE A 101 8.53 9.41 14.37
C ILE A 101 8.26 8.78 15.72
N GLU A 102 9.28 8.56 16.56
CA GLU A 102 9.13 8.04 17.93
C GLU A 102 8.20 8.94 18.77
N HIS A 103 8.39 10.25 18.67
CA HIS A 103 7.57 11.22 19.39
C HIS A 103 6.09 11.15 18.97
N TRP A 104 5.80 11.22 17.70
CA TRP A 104 4.43 11.19 17.18
C TRP A 104 3.71 9.88 17.47
N LEU A 105 4.39 8.74 17.24
CA LEU A 105 3.82 7.43 17.55
C LEU A 105 3.50 7.31 19.06
N LYS A 106 4.38 7.82 19.91
CA LYS A 106 4.16 7.83 21.36
C LYS A 106 2.93 8.66 21.73
N GLU A 107 2.78 9.86 21.19
CA GLU A 107 1.64 10.73 21.47
C GLU A 107 0.32 10.04 21.08
N ILE A 108 0.23 9.51 19.86
CA ILE A 108 -0.97 8.84 19.36
C ILE A 108 -1.29 7.60 20.19
N LEU A 109 -0.33 6.71 20.39
CA LEU A 109 -0.58 5.44 21.09
C LEU A 109 -0.95 5.68 22.56
N VAL A 110 -0.29 6.62 23.23
CA VAL A 110 -0.59 6.95 24.63
C VAL A 110 -1.95 7.64 24.76
N SER A 111 -2.34 8.53 23.85
CA SER A 111 -3.67 9.15 23.85
C SER A 111 -4.80 8.14 23.73
N GLN A 112 -4.54 6.98 23.09
CA GLN A 112 -5.47 5.86 22.96
C GLN A 112 -5.40 4.85 24.12
N GLY A 113 -4.62 5.14 25.17
CA GLY A 113 -4.42 4.23 26.30
C GLY A 113 -3.51 3.02 25.97
N LYS A 114 -2.85 3.04 24.82
CA LYS A 114 -1.87 2.02 24.41
C LYS A 114 -0.50 2.32 25.04
N LYS A 115 0.36 1.31 25.08
CA LYS A 115 1.74 1.50 25.58
C LYS A 115 2.58 2.33 24.60
N ALA A 116 3.40 3.21 25.12
CA ALA A 116 4.41 3.90 24.33
C ALA A 116 5.35 2.88 23.63
N PRO A 117 5.77 3.15 22.39
CA PRO A 117 6.58 2.19 21.61
C PRO A 117 8.00 2.03 22.17
N GLY A 118 8.47 3.00 22.96
CA GLY A 118 9.86 3.11 23.35
C GLY A 118 10.73 3.47 22.14
N LYS A 119 12.00 3.10 22.19
CA LYS A 119 12.92 3.34 21.08
C LYS A 119 12.49 2.52 19.85
N LEU A 120 12.35 3.18 18.70
CA LEU A 120 12.10 2.52 17.42
C LEU A 120 13.40 2.07 16.76
N SER A 121 13.28 1.02 15.95
CA SER A 121 14.34 0.54 15.07
C SER A 121 13.73 0.01 13.79
N PHE A 122 14.46 0.08 12.69
CA PHE A 122 14.03 -0.61 11.46
C PHE A 122 13.81 -2.10 11.74
N ALA A 123 12.77 -2.65 11.16
CA ALA A 123 12.55 -4.08 11.18
C ALA A 123 13.59 -4.81 10.32
N SER A 124 14.04 -5.98 10.79
CA SER A 124 14.98 -6.78 10.02
C SER A 124 14.32 -7.40 8.78
N PRO A 125 15.10 -7.86 7.76
CA PRO A 125 14.56 -8.54 6.59
C PRO A 125 13.68 -9.74 6.95
N GLU A 126 14.03 -10.51 7.99
CA GLU A 126 13.24 -11.66 8.45
C GLU A 126 11.87 -11.21 8.99
N ARG A 127 11.81 -10.05 9.66
CA ARG A 127 10.56 -9.45 10.14
C ARG A 127 9.71 -8.91 9.00
N MET A 128 10.33 -8.24 8.02
CA MET A 128 9.63 -7.80 6.80
C MET A 128 9.00 -9.00 6.08
N MET A 129 9.76 -10.07 5.89
CA MET A 129 9.26 -11.30 5.26
C MET A 129 8.14 -11.94 6.07
N ARG A 130 8.29 -11.99 7.40
CA ARG A 130 7.29 -12.62 8.29
C ARG A 130 5.95 -11.90 8.29
N TYR A 131 5.94 -10.57 8.39
CA TYR A 131 4.71 -9.79 8.59
C TYR A 131 4.14 -9.21 7.30
N LEU A 132 4.99 -8.84 6.36
CA LEU A 132 4.57 -8.19 5.12
C LEU A 132 4.82 -9.05 3.87
N GLY A 133 5.58 -10.15 3.98
CA GLY A 133 5.99 -10.95 2.82
C GLY A 133 6.93 -10.20 1.88
N LEU A 134 7.71 -9.23 2.39
CA LEU A 134 8.50 -8.29 1.59
C LEU A 134 9.99 -8.41 1.87
N GLU A 135 10.76 -8.00 0.88
CA GLU A 135 12.21 -7.79 0.96
C GLU A 135 12.56 -6.31 1.13
N PRO A 136 13.76 -5.98 1.65
CA PRO A 136 14.25 -4.61 1.68
C PRO A 136 14.22 -3.96 0.28
N GLY A 137 13.77 -2.70 0.22
CA GLY A 137 13.58 -1.96 -1.03
C GLY A 137 12.19 -2.09 -1.66
N SER A 138 11.35 -3.02 -1.17
CA SER A 138 9.98 -3.23 -1.69
C SER A 138 8.89 -2.97 -0.66
N VAL A 139 9.21 -2.26 0.44
CA VAL A 139 8.24 -1.97 1.50
C VAL A 139 7.10 -1.12 0.95
N SER A 140 5.87 -1.59 1.21
CA SER A 140 4.65 -1.00 0.66
C SER A 140 3.46 -1.28 1.60
N PRO A 141 2.44 -0.40 1.67
CA PRO A 141 1.21 -0.70 2.37
C PRO A 141 0.50 -1.93 1.80
N PHE A 142 0.70 -2.27 0.53
CA PHE A 142 0.17 -3.50 -0.06
C PHE A 142 0.74 -4.79 0.56
N GLY A 143 1.81 -4.71 1.36
CA GLY A 143 2.30 -5.82 2.16
C GLY A 143 1.31 -6.28 3.23
N LEU A 144 0.38 -5.42 3.66
CA LEU A 144 -0.63 -5.75 4.67
C LEU A 144 -1.58 -6.88 4.26
N ILE A 145 -1.72 -7.17 2.95
CA ILE A 145 -2.46 -8.37 2.49
C ILE A 145 -1.87 -9.68 3.01
N ASN A 146 -0.65 -9.67 3.54
CA ASN A 146 0.02 -10.82 4.14
C ASN A 146 -0.10 -10.87 5.68
N ASP A 147 -0.50 -9.77 6.32
CA ASP A 147 -0.65 -9.65 7.77
C ASP A 147 -2.07 -10.01 8.22
N THR A 148 -2.43 -11.28 8.06
CA THR A 148 -3.77 -11.80 8.37
C THR A 148 -4.16 -11.70 9.85
N ASP A 149 -3.19 -11.53 10.73
CA ASP A 149 -3.41 -11.36 12.17
C ASP A 149 -3.62 -9.87 12.57
N HIS A 150 -3.57 -8.95 11.59
CA HIS A 150 -3.64 -7.49 11.79
C HIS A 150 -2.66 -6.99 12.85
N HIS A 151 -1.47 -7.59 12.88
CA HIS A 151 -0.42 -7.29 13.85
C HIS A 151 0.25 -5.94 13.61
N VAL A 152 0.38 -5.54 12.34
CA VAL A 152 1.03 -4.30 11.94
C VAL A 152 0.06 -3.14 12.07
N ILE A 153 0.49 -2.06 12.73
CA ILE A 153 -0.24 -0.79 12.74
C ILE A 153 0.30 0.07 11.59
N LEU A 154 -0.59 0.50 10.71
CA LEU A 154 -0.26 1.44 9.64
C LEU A 154 -0.37 2.87 10.14
N PHE A 155 0.69 3.66 9.97
CA PHE A 155 0.70 5.10 10.19
C PHE A 155 0.82 5.82 8.85
N LEU A 156 -0.09 6.72 8.58
CA LEU A 156 -0.13 7.55 7.37
C LEU A 156 0.12 9.01 7.75
N ASP A 157 0.98 9.67 6.99
CA ASP A 157 1.07 11.13 7.05
C ASP A 157 -0.30 11.74 6.71
N ASN A 158 -0.75 12.69 7.51
CA ASN A 158 -2.05 13.33 7.33
C ASN A 158 -2.20 14.01 5.95
N ARG A 159 -1.11 14.49 5.36
CA ARG A 159 -1.10 15.09 4.01
C ARG A 159 -1.52 14.12 2.92
N LEU A 160 -1.35 12.81 3.14
CA LEU A 160 -1.81 11.78 2.19
C LEU A 160 -3.33 11.69 2.11
N LYS A 161 -4.08 12.21 3.10
CA LYS A 161 -5.55 12.24 3.06
C LYS A 161 -6.11 13.14 1.95
N ASP A 162 -5.43 14.25 1.70
CA ASP A 162 -5.88 15.27 0.76
C ASP A 162 -5.32 15.05 -0.65
N ALA A 163 -4.46 14.05 -0.81
CA ALA A 163 -3.90 13.69 -2.10
C ALA A 163 -4.98 13.05 -2.99
N PRO A 164 -5.18 13.51 -4.24
CA PRO A 164 -6.19 12.92 -5.13
C PRO A 164 -5.87 11.48 -5.51
N SER A 165 -4.59 11.14 -5.57
CA SER A 165 -4.08 9.80 -5.82
C SER A 165 -2.71 9.59 -5.18
N LEU A 166 -2.42 8.33 -4.89
CA LEU A 166 -1.19 7.89 -4.23
C LEU A 166 -0.51 6.85 -5.11
N SER A 167 0.82 6.77 -5.04
CA SER A 167 1.55 5.74 -5.73
C SER A 167 2.48 4.97 -4.80
N PHE A 168 2.45 3.63 -4.94
CA PHE A 168 3.19 2.69 -4.13
C PHE A 168 3.76 1.55 -4.98
N HIS A 169 4.79 0.87 -4.50
CA HIS A 169 5.22 -0.39 -5.08
C HIS A 169 4.17 -1.49 -4.86
N PRO A 170 3.85 -2.29 -5.88
CA PRO A 170 3.02 -3.49 -5.72
C PRO A 170 3.82 -4.65 -5.12
N ASN A 171 4.44 -4.44 -3.95
CA ASN A 171 5.31 -5.39 -3.26
C ASN A 171 6.57 -5.81 -4.06
N ASP A 172 6.88 -5.06 -5.12
CA ASP A 172 8.06 -5.24 -5.96
C ASP A 172 8.55 -3.89 -6.45
N CYS A 173 9.84 -3.59 -6.26
CA CYS A 173 10.43 -2.30 -6.62
C CYS A 173 10.64 -2.06 -8.13
N ARG A 174 10.14 -2.97 -8.96
CA ARG A 174 10.14 -2.87 -10.43
C ARG A 174 8.77 -2.49 -11.00
N GLY A 175 7.84 -2.09 -10.14
CA GLY A 175 6.52 -1.64 -10.57
C GLY A 175 5.97 -0.55 -9.66
N THR A 176 4.98 0.16 -10.17
CA THR A 176 4.21 1.18 -9.45
C THR A 176 2.72 0.92 -9.66
N VAL A 177 1.96 0.99 -8.58
CA VAL A 177 0.51 1.08 -8.58
C VAL A 177 0.12 2.50 -8.22
N VAL A 178 -0.72 3.11 -9.02
CA VAL A 178 -1.37 4.39 -8.75
C VAL A 178 -2.82 4.13 -8.39
N ILE A 179 -3.24 4.65 -7.25
CA ILE A 179 -4.55 4.41 -6.67
C ILE A 179 -5.17 5.72 -6.20
N SER A 180 -6.44 5.97 -6.52
CA SER A 180 -7.14 7.15 -6.01
C SER A 180 -7.29 7.09 -4.48
N GLN A 181 -7.48 8.25 -3.84
CA GLN A 181 -7.69 8.30 -2.40
C GLN A 181 -8.88 7.43 -1.96
N ASP A 182 -10.00 7.48 -2.66
CA ASP A 182 -11.19 6.68 -2.34
C ASP A 182 -10.91 5.18 -2.47
N ALA A 183 -10.22 4.77 -3.53
CA ALA A 183 -9.83 3.39 -3.74
C ALA A 183 -8.81 2.92 -2.68
N PHE A 184 -7.92 3.79 -2.24
CA PHE A 184 -6.98 3.47 -1.16
C PHE A 184 -7.70 3.30 0.18
N GLN A 185 -8.70 4.12 0.51
CA GLN A 185 -9.54 3.92 1.69
C GLN A 185 -10.34 2.61 1.62
N GLN A 186 -10.81 2.23 0.43
CA GLN A 186 -11.45 0.94 0.20
C GLN A 186 -10.47 -0.22 0.45
N TYR A 187 -9.22 -0.10 -0.04
CA TYR A 187 -8.14 -1.05 0.23
C TYR A 187 -7.88 -1.16 1.74
N LEU A 188 -7.68 -0.05 2.44
CA LEU A 188 -7.41 -0.05 3.89
C LEU A 188 -8.55 -0.72 4.68
N SER A 189 -9.79 -0.49 4.27
CA SER A 189 -10.96 -1.13 4.87
C SER A 189 -10.98 -2.64 4.61
N SER A 190 -10.50 -3.09 3.44
CA SER A 190 -10.49 -4.52 3.08
C SER A 190 -9.41 -5.32 3.81
N VAL A 191 -8.24 -4.74 4.07
CA VAL A 191 -7.17 -5.42 4.82
C VAL A 191 -7.42 -5.43 6.32
N GLY A 192 -8.15 -4.43 6.86
CA GLY A 192 -8.60 -4.41 8.25
C GLY A 192 -7.54 -4.13 9.31
N ASN A 193 -6.30 -3.82 8.93
CA ASN A 193 -5.25 -3.43 9.86
C ASN A 193 -5.60 -2.11 10.57
N PRO A 194 -5.14 -1.89 11.83
CA PRO A 194 -5.27 -0.59 12.47
C PRO A 194 -4.54 0.50 11.69
N VAL A 195 -5.24 1.62 11.42
CA VAL A 195 -4.71 2.78 10.69
C VAL A 195 -4.77 4.01 11.57
N GLU A 196 -3.66 4.73 11.66
CA GLU A 196 -3.50 5.96 12.41
C GLU A 196 -2.91 7.04 11.51
N TYR A 197 -3.20 8.30 11.82
CA TYR A 197 -2.68 9.41 11.03
C TYR A 197 -1.72 10.25 11.84
N LEU A 198 -0.56 10.53 11.24
CA LEU A 198 0.49 11.39 11.80
C LEU A 198 0.29 12.83 11.31
N HIS A 199 0.38 13.77 12.22
CA HIS A 199 0.52 15.18 11.88
C HIS A 199 2.01 15.52 11.88
N ILE A 200 2.61 15.44 10.72
CA ILE A 200 4.03 15.73 10.48
C ILE A 200 4.18 17.19 10.09
#